data_e61acc18ac4a2853625cf04107757e35
#
_entry.id   e61acc18ac4a2853625cf04107757e35
#
_cell.length_a   1.000
_cell.length_b   1.000
_cell.length_c   1.000
_cell.angle_alpha   90.00
_cell.angle_beta   90.00
_cell.angle_gamma   90.00
#
_symmetry.space_group_name_H-M   'P 1'
#
loop_
_entity.id
_entity.type
_entity.pdbx_description
1 polymer ?
#
loop_
_entity_poly.entity_id
_entity_poly.type
_entity_poly.pdbx_seq_one_letter_code
_entity_poly.pdbx_strand_id
1 'polypeptide(L)'
;MKISIREKDIGMFKAIDVSCKDGVIVLDFDCANCGVPMVNSRPIVPVPMVSPLKDLNHLTWSEIEAIGAAGKARETFALGATKKDHMKNGYDAEWKIIGFDHDDLADGSGKAPISWDMVRAYKDEWSMNDEATNAGGWDWCKARKRMDGELLSLCSDELQAIIKPVIKLTSAGSCSKDIIKSICKLWLKSEKELFGRCIYSAPGEGHWYEYYRQEDVPYFALDENGDRVCQWLRSAYYYSDNSFCSVWTDGSAASNRATSSGALLPGFSC
;
A
#
# COMPACT_ATOMS: atom_id res chain seq x y z
N MET A 1 16.31 -13.97 -10.15
CA MET A 1 15.69 -13.11 -11.17
C MET A 1 15.36 -13.98 -12.38
N LYS A 2 14.12 -13.91 -12.91
CA LYS A 2 13.69 -14.67 -14.08
C LYS A 2 13.59 -13.69 -15.26
N ILE A 3 14.43 -13.86 -16.27
CA ILE A 3 14.35 -13.08 -17.50
C ILE A 3 13.58 -13.92 -18.53
N SER A 4 12.46 -13.39 -19.03
CA SER A 4 11.67 -14.05 -20.07
C SER A 4 11.85 -13.31 -21.40
N ILE A 5 12.36 -14.00 -22.39
CA ILE A 5 12.47 -13.52 -23.78
C ILE A 5 11.33 -14.21 -24.56
N ARG A 6 10.54 -13.45 -25.31
CA ARG A 6 9.44 -14.03 -26.10
C ARG A 6 10.01 -14.79 -27.28
N GLU A 7 9.47 -15.96 -27.56
CA GLU A 7 9.91 -16.86 -28.63
C GLU A 7 10.02 -16.18 -30.01
N LYS A 8 9.14 -15.25 -30.32
CA LYS A 8 9.18 -14.46 -31.56
C LYS A 8 10.34 -13.49 -31.69
N ASP A 9 10.99 -13.16 -30.58
CA ASP A 9 12.10 -12.20 -30.56
C ASP A 9 13.47 -12.94 -30.61
N ILE A 10 13.48 -14.26 -30.37
CA ILE A 10 14.72 -15.08 -30.34
C ILE A 10 15.36 -15.21 -31.75
N GLY A 11 14.53 -15.30 -32.79
CA GLY A 11 15.02 -15.43 -34.19
C GLY A 11 15.77 -14.21 -34.72
N MET A 12 15.80 -13.10 -34.01
CA MET A 12 16.47 -11.86 -34.38
C MET A 12 17.93 -11.80 -33.93
N PHE A 13 18.38 -12.71 -33.08
CA PHE A 13 19.71 -12.70 -32.49
C PHE A 13 20.47 -13.98 -32.84
N LYS A 14 21.76 -13.84 -33.11
CA LYS A 14 22.68 -14.97 -33.33
C LYS A 14 23.04 -15.65 -32.01
N ALA A 15 23.24 -14.85 -30.98
CA ALA A 15 23.57 -15.31 -29.63
C ALA A 15 23.08 -14.30 -28.61
N ILE A 16 22.84 -14.77 -27.40
CA ILE A 16 22.57 -13.95 -26.22
C ILE A 16 23.57 -14.45 -25.16
N ASP A 17 24.57 -13.64 -24.87
CA ASP A 17 25.49 -13.93 -23.78
C ASP A 17 25.02 -13.25 -22.50
N VAL A 18 24.93 -14.02 -21.42
CA VAL A 18 24.53 -13.53 -20.10
C VAL A 18 25.75 -13.62 -19.19
N SER A 19 26.23 -12.48 -18.76
CA SER A 19 27.33 -12.39 -17.79
C SER A 19 26.93 -11.60 -16.55
N CYS A 20 27.64 -11.79 -15.44
CA CYS A 20 27.48 -10.98 -14.24
C CYS A 20 28.84 -10.35 -13.93
N LYS A 21 28.89 -9.02 -13.96
CA LYS A 21 30.10 -8.27 -13.63
C LYS A 21 29.74 -7.23 -12.58
N ASP A 22 30.46 -7.23 -11.47
CA ASP A 22 30.25 -6.29 -10.34
C ASP A 22 28.79 -6.22 -9.81
N GLY A 23 28.12 -7.39 -9.78
CA GLY A 23 26.70 -7.49 -9.34
C GLY A 23 25.68 -7.05 -10.39
N VAL A 24 26.12 -6.68 -11.60
CA VAL A 24 25.27 -6.29 -12.72
C VAL A 24 25.16 -7.44 -13.71
N ILE A 25 23.91 -7.79 -14.09
CA ILE A 25 23.69 -8.75 -15.17
C ILE A 25 23.86 -8.01 -16.50
N VAL A 26 24.86 -8.41 -17.27
CA VAL A 26 25.10 -7.89 -18.60
C VAL A 26 24.54 -8.89 -19.62
N LEU A 27 23.68 -8.37 -20.51
CA LEU A 27 23.13 -9.12 -21.64
C LEU A 27 23.77 -8.58 -22.91
N ASP A 28 24.63 -9.37 -23.53
CA ASP A 28 25.20 -9.05 -24.81
C ASP A 28 24.43 -9.74 -25.94
N PHE A 29 23.99 -8.97 -26.91
CA PHE A 29 23.23 -9.44 -28.05
C PHE A 29 24.06 -9.36 -29.34
N ASP A 30 24.26 -10.49 -29.98
CA ASP A 30 24.84 -10.52 -31.33
C ASP A 30 23.75 -10.53 -32.38
N CYS A 31 23.52 -9.37 -33.00
CA CYS A 31 22.50 -9.20 -34.05
C CYS A 31 23.05 -9.64 -35.40
N ALA A 32 22.33 -10.53 -36.09
CA ALA A 32 22.74 -11.10 -37.36
C ALA A 32 22.95 -10.08 -38.49
N ASN A 33 22.38 -8.88 -38.40
CA ASN A 33 22.31 -7.93 -39.52
C ASN A 33 22.53 -6.45 -39.19
N CYS A 34 22.91 -6.05 -37.99
CA CYS A 34 23.13 -4.64 -37.67
C CYS A 34 24.22 -4.47 -36.62
N GLY A 35 25.08 -3.49 -36.80
CA GLY A 35 26.12 -3.11 -35.84
C GLY A 35 25.62 -2.41 -34.56
N VAL A 36 24.28 -2.35 -34.36
CA VAL A 36 23.65 -1.78 -33.18
C VAL A 36 22.50 -2.70 -32.78
N PRO A 37 22.42 -3.13 -31.53
CA PRO A 37 21.31 -3.91 -31.05
C PRO A 37 19.98 -3.14 -31.21
N MET A 38 19.00 -3.79 -31.81
CA MET A 38 17.68 -3.20 -32.08
C MET A 38 16.58 -4.06 -31.48
N VAL A 39 15.63 -3.46 -30.75
CA VAL A 39 14.39 -4.09 -30.33
C VAL A 39 13.24 -3.38 -31.02
N ASN A 40 12.41 -4.13 -31.73
CA ASN A 40 11.27 -3.58 -32.50
C ASN A 40 11.68 -2.45 -33.47
N SER A 41 12.79 -2.63 -34.21
CA SER A 41 13.32 -1.64 -35.18
C SER A 41 13.66 -0.26 -34.58
N ARG A 42 13.83 -0.16 -33.28
CA ARG A 42 14.33 1.04 -32.61
C ARG A 42 15.71 0.77 -31.99
N PRO A 43 16.66 1.73 -32.04
CA PRO A 43 17.93 1.60 -31.33
C PRO A 43 17.63 1.32 -29.85
N ILE A 44 18.35 0.38 -29.24
CA ILE A 44 18.40 0.26 -27.79
C ILE A 44 19.19 1.47 -27.31
N VAL A 45 18.48 2.55 -26.98
CA VAL A 45 19.06 3.62 -26.21
C VAL A 45 19.42 2.98 -24.86
N PRO A 46 20.66 3.09 -24.36
CA PRO A 46 20.98 2.65 -23.01
C PRO A 46 19.95 3.28 -22.10
N VAL A 47 19.07 2.46 -21.50
CA VAL A 47 18.22 2.93 -20.42
C VAL A 47 19.21 3.43 -19.36
N PRO A 48 19.15 4.70 -18.91
CA PRO A 48 20.01 5.15 -17.84
C PRO A 48 19.93 4.09 -16.75
N MET A 49 21.09 3.59 -16.29
CA MET A 49 21.13 2.61 -15.21
C MET A 49 20.28 3.17 -14.09
N VAL A 50 19.12 2.56 -13.88
CA VAL A 50 18.31 2.90 -12.72
C VAL A 50 19.24 2.59 -11.55
N SER A 51 19.64 3.63 -10.83
CA SER A 51 20.41 3.46 -9.60
C SER A 51 19.70 2.39 -8.78
N PRO A 52 20.43 1.41 -8.21
CA PRO A 52 19.78 0.36 -7.44
C PRO A 52 18.84 1.01 -6.43
N LEU A 53 17.57 0.59 -6.44
CA LEU A 53 16.55 1.14 -5.56
C LEU A 53 17.07 1.08 -4.13
N LYS A 54 17.03 2.20 -3.41
CA LYS A 54 17.57 2.28 -2.06
C LYS A 54 16.81 1.36 -1.11
N ASP A 55 17.53 0.64 -0.28
CA ASP A 55 16.96 -0.07 0.86
C ASP A 55 16.50 0.98 1.89
N LEU A 56 15.19 1.02 2.12
CA LEU A 56 14.54 1.95 3.03
C LEU A 56 15.05 1.85 4.48
N ASN A 57 15.53 0.69 4.90
CA ASN A 57 16.04 0.50 6.26
C ASN A 57 17.40 1.17 6.52
N HIS A 58 18.11 1.59 5.46
CA HIS A 58 19.32 2.40 5.57
C HIS A 58 19.05 3.91 5.59
N LEU A 59 17.81 4.33 5.48
CA LEU A 59 17.38 5.73 5.51
C LEU A 59 16.61 6.04 6.79
N THR A 60 16.73 7.23 7.31
CA THR A 60 15.81 7.77 8.33
C THR A 60 14.45 8.08 7.71
N TRP A 61 13.41 8.21 8.53
CA TRP A 61 12.09 8.64 8.06
C TRP A 61 12.13 10.05 7.44
N SER A 62 12.93 10.96 8.00
CA SER A 62 13.12 12.32 7.46
C SER A 62 13.78 12.31 6.09
N GLU A 63 14.76 11.44 5.83
CA GLU A 63 15.38 11.31 4.50
C GLU A 63 14.39 10.78 3.46
N ILE A 64 13.52 9.82 3.85
CA ILE A 64 12.46 9.30 2.98
C ILE A 64 11.46 10.40 2.64
N GLU A 65 11.01 11.18 3.65
CA GLU A 65 10.13 12.33 3.44
C GLU A 65 10.77 13.37 2.50
N ALA A 66 12.04 13.71 2.71
CA ALA A 66 12.74 14.67 1.87
C ALA A 66 12.84 14.22 0.40
N ILE A 67 13.06 12.92 0.16
CA ILE A 67 13.03 12.33 -1.19
C ILE A 67 11.63 12.43 -1.79
N GLY A 68 10.59 12.16 -1.00
CA GLY A 68 9.20 12.33 -1.39
C GLY A 68 8.87 13.77 -1.76
N ALA A 69 9.20 14.72 -0.89
CA ALA A 69 8.97 16.15 -1.10
C ALA A 69 9.71 16.71 -2.34
N ALA A 70 10.85 16.10 -2.71
CA ALA A 70 11.56 16.42 -3.95
C ALA A 70 10.92 15.81 -5.20
N GLY A 71 9.80 15.08 -5.09
CA GLY A 71 9.13 14.39 -6.20
C GLY A 71 9.88 13.17 -6.74
N LYS A 72 10.80 12.59 -5.95
CA LYS A 72 11.70 11.51 -6.38
C LYS A 72 11.37 10.14 -5.78
N ALA A 73 10.28 10.02 -5.04
CA ALA A 73 9.94 8.77 -4.35
C ALA A 73 9.85 7.59 -5.31
N ARG A 74 9.10 7.72 -6.39
CA ARG A 74 8.87 6.66 -7.40
C ARG A 74 10.15 6.24 -8.14
N GLU A 75 11.09 7.15 -8.31
CA GLU A 75 12.38 6.87 -8.98
C GLU A 75 13.38 6.19 -8.02
N THR A 76 13.19 6.42 -6.71
CA THR A 76 14.14 6.01 -5.68
C THR A 76 13.73 4.70 -4.99
N PHE A 77 12.43 4.47 -4.81
CA PHE A 77 11.90 3.35 -4.04
C PHE A 77 11.07 2.39 -4.88
N ALA A 78 11.16 1.10 -4.57
CA ALA A 78 10.30 0.11 -5.17
C ALA A 78 8.91 0.14 -4.53
N LEU A 79 7.88 -0.08 -5.34
CA LEU A 79 6.55 -0.40 -4.83
C LEU A 79 6.62 -1.73 -4.06
N GLY A 80 6.07 -1.77 -2.85
CA GLY A 80 6.19 -2.91 -1.94
C GLY A 80 7.48 -2.93 -1.10
N ALA A 81 8.42 -2.00 -1.29
CA ALA A 81 9.59 -1.89 -0.41
C ALA A 81 9.16 -1.60 1.03
N THR A 82 9.90 -2.18 2.00
CA THR A 82 9.52 -2.13 3.41
C THR A 82 10.51 -1.36 4.25
N LYS A 83 10.00 -0.76 5.34
CA LYS A 83 10.76 -0.10 6.38
C LYS A 83 10.22 -0.46 7.75
N LYS A 84 11.14 -0.76 8.66
CA LYS A 84 10.83 -1.05 10.07
C LYS A 84 10.74 0.22 10.89
N ASP A 85 9.84 0.19 11.88
CA ASP A 85 9.69 1.20 12.93
C ASP A 85 9.58 0.49 14.28
N HIS A 86 10.44 0.84 15.22
CA HIS A 86 10.35 0.34 16.59
C HIS A 86 9.41 1.22 17.39
N MET A 87 8.20 0.72 17.64
CA MET A 87 7.17 1.47 18.35
C MET A 87 7.49 1.61 19.85
N LYS A 88 6.99 2.65 20.48
CA LYS A 88 7.25 2.98 21.90
C LYS A 88 6.78 1.91 22.90
N ASN A 89 5.85 1.04 22.50
CA ASN A 89 5.38 -0.11 23.29
C ASN A 89 6.20 -1.39 23.04
N GLY A 90 7.32 -1.30 22.32
CA GLY A 90 8.21 -2.42 21.99
C GLY A 90 7.77 -3.29 20.84
N TYR A 91 6.69 -2.92 20.11
CA TYR A 91 6.28 -3.62 18.90
C TYR A 91 7.12 -3.19 17.70
N ASP A 92 7.67 -4.17 16.97
CA ASP A 92 8.43 -3.93 15.74
C ASP A 92 7.49 -3.91 14.55
N ALA A 93 6.98 -2.73 14.22
CA ALA A 93 6.14 -2.52 13.05
C ALA A 93 6.98 -2.55 11.77
N GLU A 94 6.43 -3.13 10.71
CA GLU A 94 7.00 -3.06 9.37
C GLU A 94 5.97 -2.46 8.41
N TRP A 95 6.38 -1.45 7.66
CA TRP A 95 5.54 -0.67 6.75
C TRP A 95 6.01 -0.90 5.32
N LYS A 96 5.07 -1.11 4.39
CA LYS A 96 5.35 -1.27 2.95
C LYS A 96 4.76 -0.12 2.14
N ILE A 97 5.43 0.28 1.09
CA ILE A 97 4.93 1.26 0.13
C ILE A 97 3.82 0.61 -0.71
N ILE A 98 2.61 1.18 -0.68
CA ILE A 98 1.47 0.68 -1.45
C ILE A 98 1.05 1.60 -2.60
N GLY A 99 1.57 2.81 -2.66
CA GLY A 99 1.29 3.76 -3.73
C GLY A 99 2.14 5.01 -3.65
N PHE A 100 2.26 5.67 -4.78
CA PHE A 100 2.90 6.97 -4.92
C PHE A 100 1.88 7.96 -5.47
N ASP A 101 1.90 9.20 -4.96
CA ASP A 101 1.01 10.29 -5.38
C ASP A 101 -0.48 9.86 -5.38
N HIS A 102 -0.89 9.14 -4.35
CA HIS A 102 -2.22 8.53 -4.27
C HIS A 102 -3.20 9.33 -3.43
N ASP A 103 -2.86 9.62 -2.18
CA ASP A 103 -3.77 10.23 -1.20
C ASP A 103 -3.73 11.75 -1.26
N ASP A 104 -4.89 12.42 -1.26
CA ASP A 104 -4.98 13.88 -1.21
C ASP A 104 -4.61 14.40 0.18
N LEU A 105 -3.68 15.36 0.24
CA LEU A 105 -3.30 16.03 1.47
C LEU A 105 -4.47 16.88 2.00
N ALA A 106 -4.66 16.87 3.31
CA ALA A 106 -5.78 17.57 3.94
C ALA A 106 -5.68 19.10 3.86
N ASP A 107 -4.48 19.63 3.69
CA ASP A 107 -4.22 21.07 3.51
C ASP A 107 -4.45 21.58 2.07
N GLY A 108 -4.76 20.67 1.15
CA GLY A 108 -5.01 20.99 -0.25
C GLY A 108 -3.76 21.24 -1.08
N SER A 109 -2.55 20.99 -0.56
CA SER A 109 -1.29 21.22 -1.27
C SER A 109 -1.00 20.20 -2.38
N GLY A 110 -1.85 19.20 -2.54
CA GLY A 110 -1.71 18.16 -3.57
C GLY A 110 -1.86 16.76 -3.02
N LYS A 111 -1.02 15.85 -3.50
CA LYS A 111 -1.00 14.46 -3.07
C LYS A 111 0.21 14.17 -2.19
N ALA A 112 0.01 13.28 -1.22
CA ALA A 112 1.11 12.73 -0.44
C ALA A 112 2.02 11.89 -1.36
N PRO A 113 3.33 12.12 -1.36
CA PRO A 113 4.28 11.41 -2.21
C PRO A 113 4.26 9.89 -2.05
N ILE A 114 4.07 9.40 -0.83
CA ILE A 114 4.13 7.98 -0.52
C ILE A 114 2.97 7.60 0.40
N SER A 115 2.27 6.52 0.02
CA SER A 115 1.26 5.87 0.87
C SER A 115 1.80 4.52 1.37
N TRP A 116 1.68 4.28 2.65
CA TRP A 116 2.21 3.13 3.37
C TRP A 116 1.10 2.29 3.96
N ASP A 117 1.36 0.99 4.11
CA ASP A 117 0.49 0.04 4.77
C ASP A 117 1.30 -0.88 5.68
N MET A 118 0.77 -1.28 6.82
CA MET A 118 1.44 -2.23 7.69
C MET A 118 1.57 -3.58 7.00
N VAL A 119 2.74 -4.24 7.11
CA VAL A 119 3.02 -5.53 6.46
C VAL A 119 2.27 -6.65 7.16
N ARG A 120 2.24 -6.62 8.49
CA ARG A 120 1.53 -7.56 9.36
C ARG A 120 0.52 -6.81 10.20
N ALA A 121 -0.53 -7.50 10.60
CA ALA A 121 -1.52 -6.92 11.51
C ALA A 121 -0.88 -6.44 12.81
N TYR A 122 -1.34 -5.29 13.30
CA TYR A 122 -0.98 -4.84 14.64
C TYR A 122 -1.35 -5.91 15.67
N LYS A 123 -0.52 -6.07 16.71
CA LYS A 123 -0.60 -7.17 17.68
C LYS A 123 -1.94 -7.31 18.42
N ASP A 124 -2.69 -6.20 18.55
CA ASP A 124 -3.96 -6.18 19.25
C ASP A 124 -5.12 -6.08 18.25
N GLU A 125 -6.08 -6.98 18.36
CA GLU A 125 -7.34 -6.87 17.63
C GLU A 125 -8.28 -5.86 18.29
N TRP A 126 -8.99 -5.07 17.47
CA TRP A 126 -9.98 -4.10 17.96
C TRP A 126 -11.33 -4.28 17.31
N SER A 127 -12.38 -3.89 18.03
CA SER A 127 -13.68 -3.65 17.41
C SER A 127 -13.72 -2.30 16.71
N MET A 128 -14.55 -2.18 15.69
CA MET A 128 -14.77 -0.88 15.01
C MET A 128 -15.52 0.09 15.91
N ASN A 129 -16.52 -0.41 16.67
CA ASN A 129 -17.34 0.36 17.63
C ASN A 129 -17.64 -0.49 18.87
N ASP A 130 -18.06 0.16 19.97
CA ASP A 130 -18.57 -0.53 21.17
C ASP A 130 -19.97 -1.06 20.98
N GLU A 131 -20.76 -0.43 20.09
CA GLU A 131 -22.10 -0.82 19.74
C GLU A 131 -22.17 -1.35 18.31
N ALA A 132 -23.16 -2.19 18.03
CA ALA A 132 -23.38 -2.76 16.71
C ALA A 132 -23.98 -1.71 15.76
N THR A 133 -23.18 -0.72 15.39
CA THR A 133 -23.57 0.34 14.46
C THR A 133 -22.40 0.75 13.56
N ASN A 134 -22.69 1.10 12.32
CA ASN A 134 -21.76 1.75 11.42
C ASN A 134 -22.19 3.18 11.05
N ALA A 135 -23.12 3.77 11.82
CA ALA A 135 -23.56 5.13 11.61
C ALA A 135 -22.41 6.14 11.68
N GLY A 136 -22.35 7.05 10.73
CA GLY A 136 -21.25 7.99 10.55
C GLY A 136 -20.01 7.37 9.88
N GLY A 137 -20.07 6.09 9.49
CA GLY A 137 -19.01 5.38 8.78
C GLY A 137 -17.69 5.40 9.52
N TRP A 138 -16.60 5.40 8.74
CA TRP A 138 -15.23 5.48 9.29
C TRP A 138 -14.99 6.76 10.09
N ASP A 139 -15.55 7.87 9.66
CA ASP A 139 -15.27 9.18 10.28
C ASP A 139 -15.65 9.23 11.77
N TRP A 140 -16.70 8.53 12.15
CA TRP A 140 -17.22 8.51 13.53
C TRP A 140 -16.84 7.28 14.34
N CYS A 141 -16.26 6.25 13.69
CA CYS A 141 -16.01 5.00 14.37
C CYS A 141 -14.92 5.13 15.45
N LYS A 142 -15.04 4.29 16.47
CA LYS A 142 -14.11 4.26 17.62
C LYS A 142 -12.72 3.85 17.21
N ALA A 143 -12.58 2.84 16.31
CA ALA A 143 -11.28 2.36 15.85
C ALA A 143 -10.47 3.49 15.21
N ARG A 144 -11.09 4.34 14.36
CA ARG A 144 -10.40 5.50 13.78
C ARG A 144 -9.86 6.45 14.85
N LYS A 145 -10.69 6.80 15.83
CA LYS A 145 -10.30 7.72 16.91
C LYS A 145 -9.12 7.15 17.73
N ARG A 146 -9.16 5.84 18.00
CA ARG A 146 -8.06 5.16 18.69
C ARG A 146 -6.79 5.12 17.83
N MET A 147 -6.91 4.90 16.52
CA MET A 147 -5.75 4.90 15.62
C MET A 147 -5.08 6.26 15.56
N ASP A 148 -5.84 7.35 15.36
CA ASP A 148 -5.32 8.72 15.29
C ASP A 148 -4.82 9.26 16.65
N GLY A 149 -5.24 8.66 17.75
CA GLY A 149 -4.79 9.00 19.11
C GLY A 149 -3.79 7.98 19.67
N GLU A 150 -4.31 6.87 20.16
CA GLU A 150 -3.54 5.84 20.89
C GLU A 150 -2.45 5.23 20.02
N LEU A 151 -2.81 4.66 18.85
CA LEU A 151 -1.84 3.95 18.01
C LEU A 151 -0.79 4.88 17.42
N LEU A 152 -1.19 6.06 16.94
CA LEU A 152 -0.27 7.08 16.43
C LEU A 152 0.75 7.50 17.49
N SER A 153 0.34 7.65 18.74
CA SER A 153 1.24 8.04 19.85
C SER A 153 2.30 6.98 20.16
N LEU A 154 2.05 5.72 19.79
CA LEU A 154 2.99 4.61 19.95
C LEU A 154 4.03 4.51 18.84
N CYS A 155 3.79 5.10 17.67
CA CYS A 155 4.81 5.18 16.62
C CYS A 155 6.06 5.91 17.12
N SER A 156 7.22 5.65 16.52
CA SER A 156 8.44 6.41 16.85
C SER A 156 8.25 7.92 16.61
N ASP A 157 9.00 8.75 17.31
CA ASP A 157 8.90 10.21 17.13
C ASP A 157 9.27 10.63 15.71
N GLU A 158 10.23 9.95 15.09
CA GLU A 158 10.61 10.18 13.70
C GLU A 158 9.46 9.88 12.74
N LEU A 159 8.77 8.75 12.92
CA LEU A 159 7.63 8.39 12.08
C LEU A 159 6.47 9.37 12.28
N GLN A 160 6.14 9.70 13.54
CA GLN A 160 5.08 10.67 13.83
C GLN A 160 5.33 12.04 13.18
N ALA A 161 6.59 12.47 13.09
CA ALA A 161 6.96 13.76 12.52
C ALA A 161 6.68 13.88 11.01
N ILE A 162 6.72 12.75 10.27
CA ILE A 162 6.56 12.77 8.83
C ILE A 162 5.14 12.42 8.36
N ILE A 163 4.31 11.84 9.23
CA ILE A 163 2.93 11.46 8.87
C ILE A 163 2.08 12.70 8.57
N LYS A 164 1.57 12.78 7.35
CA LYS A 164 0.70 13.87 6.89
C LYS A 164 -0.77 13.52 7.08
N PRO A 165 -1.62 14.48 7.49
CA PRO A 165 -3.06 14.30 7.41
C PRO A 165 -3.52 14.20 5.96
N VAL A 166 -4.30 13.17 5.63
CA VAL A 166 -4.85 12.96 4.29
C VAL A 166 -6.37 12.84 4.32
N ILE A 167 -7.01 13.11 3.18
CA ILE A 167 -8.45 12.96 3.00
C ILE A 167 -8.74 11.52 2.58
N LYS A 168 -9.50 10.81 3.39
CA LYS A 168 -10.05 9.50 3.02
C LYS A 168 -11.53 9.63 2.71
N LEU A 169 -11.93 9.17 1.54
CA LEU A 169 -13.33 9.08 1.16
C LEU A 169 -13.97 7.86 1.80
N THR A 170 -15.10 8.04 2.46
CA THR A 170 -15.79 6.96 3.18
C THR A 170 -17.29 7.14 3.13
N SER A 171 -18.03 6.04 3.15
CA SER A 171 -19.48 6.07 3.31
C SER A 171 -19.88 6.67 4.67
N ALA A 172 -21.00 7.39 4.70
CA ALA A 172 -21.60 7.85 5.93
C ALA A 172 -22.19 6.72 6.81
N GLY A 173 -22.16 5.47 6.35
CA GLY A 173 -22.76 4.32 7.04
C GLY A 173 -24.28 4.28 6.94
N SER A 174 -24.91 3.45 7.77
CA SER A 174 -26.39 3.29 7.85
C SER A 174 -27.03 3.06 6.47
N CYS A 175 -26.41 2.18 5.66
CA CYS A 175 -26.85 1.87 4.29
C CYS A 175 -26.89 3.09 3.34
N SER A 176 -26.21 4.18 3.68
CA SER A 176 -26.15 5.38 2.83
C SER A 176 -25.16 5.20 1.68
N LYS A 177 -25.50 5.83 0.55
CA LYS A 177 -24.58 6.03 -0.60
C LYS A 177 -23.77 7.32 -0.48
N ASP A 178 -24.03 8.14 0.51
CA ASP A 178 -23.34 9.40 0.70
C ASP A 178 -21.90 9.14 1.06
N ILE A 179 -21.00 9.79 0.35
CA ILE A 179 -19.56 9.73 0.58
C ILE A 179 -19.15 11.02 1.28
N ILE A 180 -18.52 10.87 2.42
CA ILE A 180 -17.97 11.95 3.23
C ILE A 180 -16.45 11.94 3.21
N LYS A 181 -15.85 13.08 3.55
CA LYS A 181 -14.40 13.24 3.67
C LYS A 181 -14.01 13.09 5.13
N SER A 182 -13.13 12.14 5.41
CA SER A 182 -12.53 11.94 6.72
C SER A 182 -11.05 12.33 6.67
N ILE A 183 -10.62 13.22 7.54
CA ILE A 183 -9.21 13.61 7.66
C ILE A 183 -8.55 12.65 8.64
N CYS A 184 -7.54 11.92 8.18
CA CYS A 184 -6.86 10.89 8.95
C CYS A 184 -5.34 11.03 8.86
N LYS A 185 -4.65 10.74 9.95
CA LYS A 185 -3.19 10.49 9.97
C LYS A 185 -2.90 9.00 9.80
N LEU A 186 -3.57 8.15 10.59
CA LEU A 186 -3.61 6.71 10.39
C LEU A 186 -4.99 6.31 9.85
N TRP A 187 -5.01 5.37 8.92
CA TRP A 187 -6.24 4.92 8.28
C TRP A 187 -6.22 3.42 7.97
N LEU A 188 -7.39 2.81 7.78
CA LEU A 188 -7.55 1.51 7.15
C LEU A 188 -7.90 1.70 5.67
N LYS A 189 -7.53 0.75 4.83
CA LYS A 189 -7.96 0.71 3.43
C LYS A 189 -9.48 0.57 3.33
N SER A 190 -10.09 1.16 2.31
CA SER A 190 -11.45 0.81 1.91
C SER A 190 -11.45 -0.49 1.09
N GLU A 191 -12.63 -1.05 0.92
CA GLU A 191 -12.82 -2.20 0.02
C GLU A 191 -12.40 -1.85 -1.43
N LYS A 192 -12.75 -0.64 -1.89
CA LYS A 192 -12.34 -0.14 -3.22
C LYS A 192 -10.83 0.01 -3.35
N GLU A 193 -10.16 0.50 -2.31
CA GLU A 193 -8.70 0.70 -2.32
C GLU A 193 -7.92 -0.61 -2.32
N LEU A 194 -8.48 -1.66 -1.71
CA LEU A 194 -7.85 -2.99 -1.66
C LEU A 194 -8.17 -3.84 -2.88
N PHE A 195 -9.46 -4.01 -3.23
CA PHE A 195 -9.91 -4.94 -4.28
C PHE A 195 -10.09 -4.28 -5.67
N GLY A 196 -9.99 -2.95 -5.76
CA GLY A 196 -10.28 -2.22 -6.99
C GLY A 196 -11.76 -2.13 -7.36
N ARG A 197 -12.63 -2.73 -6.56
CA ARG A 197 -14.10 -2.75 -6.76
C ARG A 197 -14.84 -2.69 -5.42
N CYS A 198 -16.07 -2.23 -5.46
CA CYS A 198 -16.99 -2.30 -4.33
C CYS A 198 -17.76 -3.62 -4.43
N ILE A 199 -17.63 -4.47 -3.42
CA ILE A 199 -18.30 -5.78 -3.30
C ILE A 199 -19.46 -5.63 -2.31
N TYR A 200 -19.16 -5.10 -1.14
CA TYR A 200 -20.08 -4.88 -0.03
C TYR A 200 -20.17 -3.42 0.42
N SER A 201 -19.27 -2.56 -0.03
CA SER A 201 -19.23 -1.15 0.32
C SER A 201 -20.03 -0.28 -0.65
N ALA A 202 -20.35 0.95 -0.24
CA ALA A 202 -20.87 1.97 -1.14
C ALA A 202 -19.82 2.38 -2.18
N PRO A 203 -20.23 2.75 -3.42
CA PRO A 203 -19.29 3.25 -4.41
C PRO A 203 -18.74 4.63 -4.02
N GLY A 204 -17.46 4.91 -4.35
CA GLY A 204 -16.86 6.23 -4.16
C GLY A 204 -15.84 6.32 -3.02
N GLU A 205 -15.52 5.24 -2.35
CA GLU A 205 -14.57 5.21 -1.24
C GLU A 205 -13.09 5.14 -1.68
N GLY A 206 -12.67 6.02 -2.57
CA GLY A 206 -11.29 6.14 -3.01
C GLY A 206 -10.97 5.34 -4.28
N HIS A 207 -9.69 5.11 -4.50
CA HIS A 207 -9.15 4.46 -5.69
C HIS A 207 -8.26 3.27 -5.32
N TRP A 208 -8.16 2.30 -6.23
CA TRP A 208 -7.35 1.09 -6.04
C TRP A 208 -5.87 1.45 -5.91
N TYR A 209 -5.21 1.03 -4.82
CA TYR A 209 -3.79 1.23 -4.63
C TYR A 209 -2.95 0.43 -5.63
N GLU A 210 -1.88 1.05 -6.10
CA GLU A 210 -1.00 0.50 -7.14
C GLU A 210 -0.40 -0.86 -6.72
N TYR A 211 -0.02 -1.03 -5.46
CA TYR A 211 0.52 -2.27 -4.93
C TYR A 211 -0.45 -3.45 -5.11
N TYR A 212 -1.73 -3.24 -4.80
CA TYR A 212 -2.74 -4.28 -4.87
C TYR A 212 -3.27 -4.55 -6.29
N ARG A 213 -2.78 -3.84 -7.32
CA ARG A 213 -3.05 -4.14 -8.73
C ARG A 213 -2.14 -5.21 -9.31
N GLN A 214 -1.07 -5.60 -8.60
CA GLN A 214 -0.13 -6.63 -9.04
C GLN A 214 -0.78 -8.01 -8.91
N GLU A 215 -0.52 -8.90 -9.86
CA GLU A 215 -1.22 -10.20 -10.00
C GLU A 215 -1.02 -11.13 -8.80
N ASP A 216 0.16 -11.14 -8.20
CA ASP A 216 0.51 -12.11 -7.14
C ASP A 216 0.40 -11.54 -5.71
N VAL A 217 -0.20 -10.36 -5.54
CA VAL A 217 -0.33 -9.75 -4.22
C VAL A 217 -1.56 -10.30 -3.50
N PRO A 218 -1.37 -10.96 -2.35
CA PRO A 218 -2.50 -11.48 -1.58
C PRO A 218 -3.27 -10.37 -0.88
N TYR A 219 -4.58 -10.57 -0.73
CA TYR A 219 -5.44 -9.66 0.04
C TYR A 219 -5.61 -10.07 1.50
N PHE A 220 -5.23 -11.30 1.88
CA PHE A 220 -5.28 -11.72 3.28
C PHE A 220 -4.21 -11.01 4.12
N ALA A 221 -4.49 -10.86 5.41
CA ALA A 221 -3.56 -10.36 6.40
C ALA A 221 -2.87 -11.50 7.16
N LEU A 222 -1.65 -11.24 7.60
CA LEU A 222 -0.91 -12.10 8.52
C LEU A 222 -0.71 -11.38 9.85
N ASP A 223 -0.75 -12.10 10.96
CA ASP A 223 -0.33 -11.60 12.26
C ASP A 223 1.20 -11.66 12.47
N GLU A 224 1.67 -11.38 13.66
CA GLU A 224 3.10 -11.42 14.00
C GLU A 224 3.71 -12.82 13.90
N ASN A 225 2.91 -13.88 14.08
CA ASN A 225 3.33 -15.28 13.98
C ASN A 225 3.33 -15.81 12.54
N GLY A 226 2.73 -15.06 11.62
CA GLY A 226 2.54 -15.46 10.23
C GLY A 226 1.25 -16.23 9.98
N ASP A 227 0.34 -16.27 10.95
CA ASP A 227 -0.97 -16.85 10.80
C ASP A 227 -1.92 -15.90 10.08
N ARG A 228 -2.82 -16.45 9.26
CA ARG A 228 -3.81 -15.66 8.56
C ARG A 228 -4.92 -15.18 9.49
N VAL A 229 -5.19 -13.88 9.48
CA VAL A 229 -6.21 -13.25 10.33
C VAL A 229 -7.24 -12.49 9.52
N CYS A 230 -8.46 -12.35 10.06
CA CYS A 230 -9.49 -11.49 9.48
C CYS A 230 -9.14 -10.02 9.76
N GLN A 231 -9.01 -9.21 8.70
CA GLN A 231 -8.69 -7.80 8.84
C GLN A 231 -9.89 -6.90 8.60
N TRP A 232 -9.95 -5.80 9.34
CA TRP A 232 -10.91 -4.74 9.11
C TRP A 232 -10.55 -3.88 7.89
N LEU A 233 -11.60 -3.45 7.19
CA LEU A 233 -11.54 -2.34 6.24
C LEU A 233 -12.33 -1.16 6.80
N ARG A 234 -12.03 0.09 6.35
CA ARG A 234 -12.77 1.26 6.83
C ARG A 234 -14.18 1.38 6.25
N SER A 235 -14.48 0.65 5.18
CA SER A 235 -15.78 0.71 4.50
C SER A 235 -16.90 0.23 5.40
N ALA A 236 -17.92 1.07 5.61
CA ALA A 236 -19.16 0.62 6.20
C ALA A 236 -19.85 -0.39 5.27
N TYR A 237 -20.36 -1.49 5.83
CA TYR A 237 -21.10 -2.47 5.06
C TYR A 237 -22.43 -1.88 4.57
N TYR A 238 -22.60 -1.81 3.24
CA TYR A 238 -23.71 -1.08 2.62
C TYR A 238 -25.09 -1.72 2.87
N TYR A 239 -25.16 -3.02 3.10
CA TYR A 239 -26.41 -3.77 3.25
C TYR A 239 -26.88 -3.96 4.70
N SER A 240 -26.17 -3.36 5.66
CA SER A 240 -26.55 -3.38 7.08
C SER A 240 -25.97 -2.17 7.80
N ASP A 241 -26.66 -1.68 8.80
CA ASP A 241 -26.31 -0.51 9.63
C ASP A 241 -25.40 -0.87 10.82
N ASN A 242 -25.05 -2.13 11.00
CA ASN A 242 -24.34 -2.63 12.17
C ASN A 242 -22.96 -3.26 11.90
N SER A 243 -22.50 -3.22 10.66
CA SER A 243 -21.30 -3.96 10.23
C SER A 243 -20.35 -3.10 9.40
N PHE A 244 -19.07 -3.47 9.40
CA PHE A 244 -18.05 -2.94 8.49
C PHE A 244 -17.55 -4.04 7.58
N CYS A 245 -17.02 -3.66 6.41
CA CYS A 245 -16.35 -4.58 5.51
C CYS A 245 -15.07 -5.10 6.15
N SER A 246 -14.73 -6.32 5.83
CA SER A 246 -13.53 -7.02 6.30
C SER A 246 -12.98 -7.91 5.21
N VAL A 247 -11.84 -8.53 5.48
CA VAL A 247 -11.26 -9.56 4.61
C VAL A 247 -11.09 -10.82 5.43
N TRP A 248 -11.56 -11.95 4.89
CA TRP A 248 -11.39 -13.24 5.51
C TRP A 248 -9.95 -13.76 5.44
N THR A 249 -9.65 -14.79 6.19
CA THR A 249 -8.33 -15.44 6.23
C THR A 249 -7.88 -16.03 4.88
N ASP A 250 -8.79 -16.28 3.96
CA ASP A 250 -8.49 -16.70 2.59
C ASP A 250 -8.26 -15.55 1.60
N GLY A 251 -8.45 -14.29 2.05
CA GLY A 251 -8.31 -13.09 1.24
C GLY A 251 -9.60 -12.65 0.56
N SER A 252 -10.72 -13.34 0.77
CA SER A 252 -12.02 -12.95 0.21
C SER A 252 -12.64 -11.77 0.95
N ALA A 253 -13.43 -10.96 0.23
CA ALA A 253 -14.21 -9.89 0.84
C ALA A 253 -15.28 -10.46 1.77
N ALA A 254 -15.47 -9.78 2.89
CA ALA A 254 -16.41 -10.17 3.94
C ALA A 254 -16.97 -8.94 4.64
N SER A 255 -17.80 -9.15 5.65
CA SER A 255 -18.25 -8.14 6.60
C SER A 255 -18.36 -8.75 7.99
N ASN A 256 -18.22 -7.92 9.00
CA ASN A 256 -18.38 -8.36 10.37
C ASN A 256 -19.07 -7.28 11.19
N ARG A 257 -19.71 -7.66 12.31
CA ARG A 257 -20.36 -6.69 13.20
C ARG A 257 -19.34 -5.71 13.76
N ALA A 258 -19.74 -4.45 13.88
CA ALA A 258 -18.87 -3.39 14.39
C ALA A 258 -18.30 -3.69 15.79
N THR A 259 -18.97 -4.52 16.59
CA THR A 259 -18.56 -4.95 17.93
C THR A 259 -17.63 -6.16 17.94
N SER A 260 -17.44 -6.83 16.80
CA SER A 260 -16.53 -7.96 16.71
C SER A 260 -15.07 -7.50 16.79
N SER A 261 -14.21 -8.35 17.35
CA SER A 261 -12.76 -8.17 17.23
C SER A 261 -12.27 -8.51 15.85
N GLY A 262 -11.29 -7.79 15.37
CA GLY A 262 -10.61 -8.06 14.12
C GLY A 262 -9.27 -7.33 14.02
N ALA A 263 -8.41 -7.88 13.19
CA ALA A 263 -7.06 -7.38 13.01
C ALA A 263 -7.03 -6.03 12.27
N LEU A 264 -6.07 -5.19 12.63
CA LEU A 264 -5.84 -3.89 12.02
C LEU A 264 -4.56 -3.93 11.18
N LEU A 265 -4.66 -3.46 9.94
CA LEU A 265 -3.53 -3.11 9.10
C LEU A 265 -3.57 -1.61 8.80
N PRO A 266 -3.08 -0.80 9.73
CA PRO A 266 -3.03 0.65 9.53
C PRO A 266 -2.20 1.03 8.32
N GLY A 267 -2.59 2.12 7.66
CA GLY A 267 -1.79 2.83 6.70
C GLY A 267 -1.58 4.27 7.14
N PHE A 268 -0.59 4.92 6.54
CA PHE A 268 -0.34 6.36 6.65
C PHE A 268 0.22 6.90 5.34
N SER A 269 0.33 8.23 5.23
CA SER A 269 0.91 8.88 4.06
C SER A 269 1.91 9.97 4.48
N CYS A 270 2.97 10.14 3.71
CA CYS A 270 4.00 11.16 3.96
C CYS A 270 4.48 11.81 2.65
#